data_be1a862ca70358d50a39b2ed7e2eaa50
#
_entry.id   be1a862ca70358d50a39b2ed7e2eaa50
#
_cell.length_a   1.000
_cell.length_b   1.000
_cell.length_c   1.000
_cell.angle_alpha   90.00
_cell.angle_beta   90.00
_cell.angle_gamma   90.00
#
_symmetry.space_group_name_H-M   'P 1'
#
loop_
_entity.id
_entity.type
_entity.pdbx_description
1 polymer ?
#
loop_
_entity_poly.entity_id
_entity_poly.type
_entity_poly.pdbx_seq_one_letter_code
_entity_poly.pdbx_strand_id
1 'polypeptide(L)'
;MCWTNYIAIPLVLKKPLRVYKVGTLSIFCGFISLFRDFRYRESQTMPTVKINPKFTRCNLFVPGYKPQMWDTFYIHEGYHSYLTEEMAKYSMNEYDDIGVFEIPAGATVYVNYRHREIVSTDIRYLGSLKE
;
A
#
# COMPACT_ATOMS: atom_id res chain seq x y z
N MET A 1 -1.82 2.07 9.18
CA MET A 1 -0.44 2.20 9.58
C MET A 1 0.47 1.95 8.44
N CYS A 2 1.41 2.81 8.31
CA CYS A 2 2.23 2.88 7.12
C CYS A 2 3.60 2.27 7.26
N TRP A 3 3.89 1.67 8.40
CA TRP A 3 5.27 1.33 8.64
C TRP A 3 5.36 0.11 9.47
N THR A 4 5.34 -1.00 9.14
CA THR A 4 5.71 -2.10 10.00
C THR A 4 6.21 -3.27 9.19
N ASN A 5 7.42 -3.67 9.49
CA ASN A 5 7.91 -5.01 9.16
C ASN A 5 7.75 -5.43 7.70
N TYR A 6 7.91 -4.49 6.78
CA TYR A 6 7.97 -4.83 5.37
C TYR A 6 9.27 -5.59 5.08
N ILE A 7 9.19 -6.55 4.20
CA ILE A 7 10.37 -7.25 3.72
C ILE A 7 11.21 -6.26 2.91
N ALA A 8 12.50 -6.23 3.20
CA ALA A 8 13.44 -5.28 2.62
C ALA A 8 13.65 -5.38 1.12
N ILE A 9 13.27 -6.52 0.53
CA ILE A 9 13.54 -6.80 -0.88
C ILE A 9 12.34 -6.36 -1.72
N PRO A 10 12.54 -5.38 -2.62
CA PRO A 10 11.48 -4.98 -3.53
C PRO A 10 11.20 -6.07 -4.56
N LEU A 11 9.95 -6.16 -4.95
CA LEU A 11 9.51 -7.04 -6.02
C LEU A 11 8.92 -6.19 -7.14
N VAL A 12 9.19 -6.57 -8.38
CA VAL A 12 8.55 -5.97 -9.54
C VAL A 12 7.43 -6.89 -9.99
N LEU A 13 6.22 -6.38 -10.03
CA LEU A 13 5.05 -7.18 -10.42
C LEU A 13 5.11 -7.53 -11.90
N LYS A 14 4.89 -8.78 -12.22
CA LYS A 14 4.78 -9.26 -13.59
C LYS A 14 3.36 -9.21 -14.14
N LYS A 15 2.39 -9.21 -13.25
CA LYS A 15 0.96 -9.14 -13.56
C LYS A 15 0.29 -8.12 -12.67
N PRO A 16 -0.83 -7.51 -13.11
CA PRO A 16 -1.60 -6.64 -12.22
C PRO A 16 -2.07 -7.39 -10.99
N LEU A 17 -2.12 -6.69 -9.87
CA LEU A 17 -2.54 -7.24 -8.58
C LEU A 17 -3.68 -6.42 -8.02
N ARG A 18 -4.78 -7.08 -7.67
CA ARG A 18 -5.89 -6.43 -7.00
C ARG A 18 -5.61 -6.30 -5.52
N VAL A 19 -5.83 -5.10 -4.99
CA VAL A 19 -5.60 -4.76 -3.58
C VAL A 19 -6.75 -3.91 -3.05
N TYR A 20 -6.75 -3.65 -1.74
CA TYR A 20 -7.88 -3.04 -1.07
C TYR A 20 -7.41 -1.94 -0.13
N LYS A 21 -8.18 -0.86 -0.05
CA LYS A 21 -7.95 0.22 0.91
C LYS A 21 -9.22 0.48 1.70
N VAL A 22 -9.02 0.87 2.95
CA VAL A 22 -10.11 1.37 3.80
C VAL A 22 -10.17 2.88 3.68
N GLY A 23 -11.36 3.43 3.54
CA GLY A 23 -11.55 4.86 3.41
C GLY A 23 -13.00 5.25 3.43
N THR A 24 -13.30 6.41 2.86
CA THR A 24 -14.66 6.94 2.80
C THR A 24 -15.04 7.20 1.34
N LEU A 25 -16.19 6.69 0.93
CA LEU A 25 -16.74 6.96 -0.38
C LEU A 25 -17.52 8.28 -0.32
N SER A 26 -17.19 9.21 -1.18
CA SER A 26 -17.86 10.50 -1.31
C SER A 26 -18.42 10.64 -2.72
N ILE A 27 -19.68 11.07 -2.85
CA ILE A 27 -20.29 11.31 -4.16
C ILE A 27 -19.64 12.46 -4.92
N PHE A 28 -18.98 13.39 -4.21
CA PHE A 28 -18.33 14.54 -4.83
C PHE A 28 -16.84 14.37 -5.04
N CYS A 29 -16.18 13.59 -4.18
CA CYS A 29 -14.72 13.50 -4.13
C CYS A 29 -14.18 12.13 -4.51
N GLY A 30 -15.07 11.16 -4.78
CA GLY A 30 -14.66 9.77 -5.01
C GLY A 30 -14.28 9.08 -3.72
N PHE A 31 -13.30 8.20 -3.78
CA PHE A 31 -12.83 7.46 -2.61
C PHE A 31 -11.69 8.22 -1.92
N ILE A 32 -11.83 8.44 -0.62
CA ILE A 32 -10.83 9.13 0.19
C ILE A 32 -10.18 8.09 1.11
N SER A 33 -8.89 7.84 0.90
CA SER A 33 -8.14 6.92 1.75
C SER A 33 -8.00 7.47 3.17
N LEU A 34 -8.10 6.61 4.18
CA LEU A 34 -7.86 7.00 5.57
C LEU A 34 -6.39 7.37 5.79
N PHE A 35 -5.49 6.85 4.99
CA PHE A 35 -4.09 7.16 5.10
C PHE A 35 -3.74 8.29 4.13
N ARG A 36 -3.27 9.42 4.67
CA ARG A 36 -2.84 10.62 3.94
C ARG A 36 -3.91 11.32 3.10
N ASP A 37 -5.18 11.04 3.35
CA ASP A 37 -6.31 11.71 2.68
C ASP A 37 -6.19 11.76 1.14
N PHE A 38 -5.58 10.75 0.54
CA PHE A 38 -5.55 10.65 -0.91
C PHE A 38 -6.96 10.48 -1.45
N ARG A 39 -7.26 11.25 -2.49
CA ARG A 39 -8.55 11.18 -3.19
C ARG A 39 -8.36 10.43 -4.49
N TYR A 40 -9.19 9.43 -4.70
CA TYR A 40 -9.14 8.59 -5.88
C TYR A 40 -10.45 8.67 -6.64
N ARG A 41 -10.36 8.86 -7.95
CA ARG A 41 -11.51 8.77 -8.83
C ARG A 41 -11.45 7.48 -9.61
N GLU A 42 -12.61 6.91 -9.91
CA GLU A 42 -12.71 5.65 -10.63
C GLU A 42 -11.93 5.70 -11.93
N SER A 43 -11.18 4.64 -12.19
CA SER A 43 -10.29 4.49 -13.36
C SER A 43 -9.15 5.50 -13.43
N GLN A 44 -8.95 6.34 -12.41
CA GLN A 44 -7.83 7.25 -12.35
C GLN A 44 -6.54 6.50 -12.04
N THR A 45 -5.52 6.74 -12.86
CA THR A 45 -4.16 6.26 -12.59
C THR A 45 -3.41 7.33 -11.82
N MET A 46 -2.91 6.98 -10.65
CA MET A 46 -2.13 7.88 -9.82
C MET A 46 -0.67 7.96 -10.31
N PRO A 47 0.02 9.08 -10.05
CA PRO A 47 1.41 9.20 -10.46
C PRO A 47 2.31 8.18 -9.76
N THR A 48 3.40 7.79 -10.42
CA THR A 48 4.41 6.93 -9.84
C THR A 48 5.14 7.64 -8.70
N VAL A 49 5.26 6.96 -7.57
CA VAL A 49 5.90 7.49 -6.37
C VAL A 49 7.15 6.69 -6.07
N LYS A 50 8.23 7.38 -5.75
CA LYS A 50 9.47 6.73 -5.31
C LYS A 50 9.34 6.28 -3.87
N ILE A 51 9.74 5.04 -3.59
CA ILE A 51 9.70 4.47 -2.24
C ILE A 51 11.11 4.40 -1.68
N ASN A 52 11.31 4.96 -0.48
CA ASN A 52 12.56 4.91 0.24
C ASN A 52 12.35 4.20 1.58
N PRO A 53 12.57 2.88 1.65
CA PRO A 53 12.46 2.14 2.90
C PRO A 53 13.48 2.62 3.92
N LYS A 54 13.07 2.67 5.20
CA LYS A 54 13.94 3.05 6.30
C LYS A 54 14.05 1.91 7.30
N PHE A 55 15.25 1.64 7.76
CA PHE A 55 15.46 0.59 8.76
C PHE A 55 14.71 0.90 10.05
N THR A 56 14.17 -0.15 10.67
CA THR A 56 13.48 -0.04 11.96
C THR A 56 14.41 -0.18 13.15
N ARG A 57 15.71 -0.50 12.92
CA ARG A 57 16.69 -0.77 13.95
C ARG A 57 17.99 0.01 13.72
N CYS A 58 18.92 -0.13 14.68
CA CYS A 58 20.20 0.57 14.70
C CYS A 58 21.15 0.26 13.53
N ASN A 59 20.87 -0.71 12.70
CA ASN A 59 21.65 -1.06 11.52
C ASN A 59 21.82 0.10 10.54
N LEU A 60 20.97 1.10 10.65
CA LEU A 60 21.08 2.36 9.91
C LEU A 60 22.45 3.01 10.00
N PHE A 61 23.14 2.79 11.10
CA PHE A 61 24.40 3.48 11.40
C PHE A 61 25.64 2.67 11.06
N VAL A 62 25.47 1.50 10.46
CA VAL A 62 26.60 0.68 10.01
C VAL A 62 26.92 1.04 8.55
N PRO A 63 28.06 1.72 8.30
CA PRO A 63 28.43 2.05 6.94
C PRO A 63 28.57 0.80 6.07
N GLY A 64 28.01 0.84 4.87
CA GLY A 64 28.10 -0.28 3.93
C GLY A 64 27.22 -1.48 4.24
N TYR A 65 26.35 -1.38 5.24
CA TYR A 65 25.41 -2.46 5.54
C TYR A 65 24.46 -2.69 4.37
N LYS A 66 24.38 -3.95 3.93
CA LYS A 66 23.45 -4.33 2.87
C LYS A 66 22.23 -5.03 3.47
N PRO A 67 21.01 -4.61 3.10
CA PRO A 67 19.80 -5.24 3.60
C PRO A 67 19.78 -6.74 3.32
N GLN A 68 19.35 -7.50 4.32
CA GLN A 68 19.17 -8.94 4.22
C GLN A 68 17.68 -9.26 4.16
N MET A 69 17.36 -10.48 3.74
CA MET A 69 15.99 -10.95 3.60
C MET A 69 15.17 -10.86 4.89
N TRP A 70 15.82 -10.99 6.04
CA TRP A 70 15.19 -10.95 7.37
C TRP A 70 15.11 -9.54 7.98
N ASP A 71 15.73 -8.54 7.35
CA ASP A 71 15.66 -7.18 7.83
C ASP A 71 14.27 -6.61 7.59
N THR A 72 13.84 -5.73 8.49
CA THR A 72 12.54 -5.09 8.40
C THR A 72 12.69 -3.58 8.26
N PHE A 73 11.75 -2.99 7.56
CA PHE A 73 11.71 -1.56 7.28
C PHE A 73 10.35 -1.01 7.64
N TYR A 74 10.30 0.28 7.88
CA TYR A 74 9.06 1.01 7.75
C TYR A 74 9.11 1.86 6.47
N ILE A 75 7.95 2.07 5.88
CA ILE A 75 7.81 2.78 4.62
C ILE A 75 6.70 3.80 4.77
N HIS A 76 7.02 5.07 4.53
CA HIS A 76 6.02 6.16 4.54
C HIS A 76 5.50 6.46 3.15
N GLU A 77 6.40 6.52 2.17
CA GLU A 77 6.04 6.85 0.80
C GLU A 77 5.36 5.69 0.11
N GLY A 78 4.71 5.97 -0.99
CA GLY A 78 4.05 4.95 -1.79
C GLY A 78 2.58 4.77 -1.43
N TYR A 79 1.95 3.85 -2.14
CA TYR A 79 0.53 3.57 -1.98
C TYR A 79 0.36 2.33 -1.11
N HIS A 80 -0.21 2.53 0.08
CA HIS A 80 -0.42 1.48 1.08
C HIS A 80 -1.77 0.82 0.87
N SER A 81 -1.79 -0.51 0.84
CA SER A 81 -3.00 -1.27 0.60
C SER A 81 -2.97 -2.58 1.38
N TYR A 82 -4.14 -3.23 1.49
CA TYR A 82 -4.25 -4.59 1.99
C TYR A 82 -4.27 -5.58 0.83
N LEU A 83 -3.62 -6.71 1.02
CA LEU A 83 -3.56 -7.77 0.00
C LEU A 83 -4.88 -8.49 -0.17
N THR A 84 -5.69 -8.54 0.89
CA THR A 84 -6.94 -9.27 0.89
C THR A 84 -8.10 -8.41 1.37
N GLU A 85 -9.29 -8.73 0.86
CA GLU A 85 -10.52 -8.07 1.28
C GLU A 85 -10.79 -8.29 2.78
N GLU A 86 -10.48 -9.48 3.29
CA GLU A 86 -10.66 -9.82 4.70
C GLU A 86 -9.84 -8.92 5.62
N MET A 87 -8.60 -8.65 5.26
CA MET A 87 -7.75 -7.77 6.05
C MET A 87 -8.24 -6.33 6.03
N ALA A 88 -8.74 -5.87 4.90
CA ALA A 88 -9.36 -4.55 4.81
C ALA A 88 -10.61 -4.48 5.69
N LYS A 89 -11.47 -5.48 5.63
CA LYS A 89 -12.67 -5.55 6.48
C LYS A 89 -12.34 -5.57 7.96
N TYR A 90 -11.31 -6.30 8.34
CA TYR A 90 -10.87 -6.37 9.72
C TYR A 90 -10.41 -5.01 10.26
N SER A 91 -9.86 -4.18 9.39
CA SER A 91 -9.31 -2.87 9.75
C SER A 91 -10.31 -1.74 9.65
N MET A 92 -11.49 -1.96 9.08
CA MET A 92 -12.47 -0.89 8.88
C MET A 92 -13.37 -0.68 10.09
N ASN A 93 -13.83 0.55 10.24
CA ASN A 93 -14.86 0.92 11.20
C ASN A 93 -16.24 0.91 10.52
N GLU A 94 -17.30 1.08 11.32
CA GLU A 94 -18.68 1.03 10.89
C GLU A 94 -19.02 1.94 9.70
N TYR A 95 -18.40 3.12 9.66
CA TYR A 95 -18.69 4.14 8.64
C TYR A 95 -17.70 4.12 7.47
N ASP A 96 -16.76 3.20 7.51
CA ASP A 96 -15.75 3.13 6.46
C ASP A 96 -16.24 2.30 5.27
N ASP A 97 -15.64 2.55 4.14
CA ASP A 97 -15.83 1.79 2.92
C ASP A 97 -14.53 1.10 2.51
N ILE A 98 -14.65 0.11 1.65
CA ILE A 98 -13.50 -0.55 1.06
C ILE A 98 -13.43 -0.18 -0.42
N GLY A 99 -12.33 0.43 -0.81
CA GLY A 99 -12.02 0.69 -2.20
C GLY A 99 -11.25 -0.48 -2.80
N VAL A 100 -11.59 -0.82 -4.03
CA VAL A 100 -10.90 -1.84 -4.80
C VAL A 100 -9.91 -1.15 -5.73
N PHE A 101 -8.67 -1.58 -5.68
CA PHE A 101 -7.58 -0.97 -6.44
C PHE A 101 -6.81 -2.03 -7.21
N GLU A 102 -6.04 -1.58 -8.19
CA GLU A 102 -5.14 -2.41 -8.96
C GLU A 102 -3.75 -1.82 -8.95
N ILE A 103 -2.76 -2.65 -8.64
CA ILE A 103 -1.36 -2.28 -8.82
C ILE A 103 -0.97 -2.81 -10.19
N PRO A 104 -0.53 -1.95 -11.12
CA PRO A 104 -0.22 -2.39 -12.48
C PRO A 104 1.04 -3.26 -12.54
N ALA A 105 1.13 -4.07 -13.58
CA ALA A 105 2.36 -4.79 -13.90
C ALA A 105 3.50 -3.78 -14.10
N GLY A 106 4.70 -4.13 -13.67
CA GLY A 106 5.86 -3.24 -13.74
C GLY A 106 6.05 -2.37 -12.50
N ALA A 107 5.05 -2.25 -11.64
CA ALA A 107 5.19 -1.52 -10.39
C ALA A 107 6.14 -2.22 -9.43
N THR A 108 6.88 -1.44 -8.64
CA THR A 108 7.70 -1.96 -7.56
C THR A 108 6.87 -2.02 -6.29
N VAL A 109 6.94 -3.14 -5.58
CA VAL A 109 6.17 -3.36 -4.36
C VAL A 109 7.04 -3.88 -3.23
N TYR A 110 6.64 -3.57 -2.01
CA TYR A 110 7.18 -4.12 -0.77
C TYR A 110 6.04 -4.75 0.00
N VAL A 111 6.23 -5.97 0.49
CA VAL A 111 5.14 -6.75 1.09
C VAL A 111 5.41 -7.03 2.55
N ASN A 112 4.39 -6.87 3.38
CA ASN A 112 4.36 -7.34 4.75
C ASN A 112 3.42 -8.54 4.81
N TYR A 113 3.98 -9.74 4.73
CA TYR A 113 3.17 -10.97 4.68
C TYR A 113 2.43 -11.24 5.98
N ARG A 114 2.99 -10.82 7.10
CA ARG A 114 2.37 -11.04 8.41
C ARG A 114 1.05 -10.28 8.55
N HIS A 115 1.04 -9.03 8.09
CA HIS A 115 -0.14 -8.17 8.18
C HIS A 115 -0.90 -8.08 6.85
N ARG A 116 -0.44 -8.79 5.82
CA ARG A 116 -1.04 -8.80 4.49
C ARG A 116 -1.21 -7.39 3.93
N GLU A 117 -0.19 -6.58 4.11
CA GLU A 117 -0.11 -5.22 3.58
C GLU A 117 0.90 -5.15 2.45
N ILE A 118 0.72 -4.20 1.56
CA ILE A 118 1.61 -3.96 0.44
C ILE A 118 1.76 -2.46 0.20
N VAL A 119 2.98 -2.04 -0.12
CA VAL A 119 3.25 -0.68 -0.57
C VAL A 119 3.71 -0.74 -2.01
N SER A 120 3.13 0.09 -2.86
CA SER A 120 3.44 0.11 -4.28
C SER A 120 3.82 1.49 -4.77
N THR A 121 4.59 1.53 -5.85
CA THR A 121 4.95 2.78 -6.53
C THR A 121 3.81 3.34 -7.36
N ASP A 122 2.88 2.49 -7.78
CA ASP A 122 1.79 2.83 -8.68
C ASP A 122 0.50 2.22 -8.19
N ILE A 123 -0.62 2.85 -8.46
CA ILE A 123 -1.93 2.33 -8.09
C ILE A 123 -3.03 2.94 -8.97
N ARG A 124 -4.12 2.22 -9.14
CA ARG A 124 -5.30 2.66 -9.86
C ARG A 124 -6.55 2.27 -9.10
N TYR A 125 -7.46 3.21 -8.93
CA TYR A 125 -8.75 2.97 -8.28
C TYR A 125 -9.73 2.32 -9.25
N LEU A 126 -10.34 1.21 -8.86
CA LEU A 126 -11.32 0.50 -9.68
C LEU A 126 -12.77 0.75 -9.26
N GLY A 127 -13.01 1.09 -8.01
CA GLY A 127 -14.35 1.32 -7.49
C GLY A 127 -14.48 0.84 -6.06
N SER A 128 -15.64 1.05 -5.46
CA SER A 128 -15.93 0.64 -4.08
C SER A 128 -16.68 -0.68 -4.06
N LEU A 129 -16.49 -1.48 -3.00
CA LEU A 129 -17.27 -2.70 -2.79
C LEU A 129 -18.75 -2.42 -2.58
N LYS A 130 -19.11 -1.21 -2.15
CA LYS A 130 -20.52 -0.82 -1.96
C LYS A 130 -21.26 -0.48 -3.25
N GLU A 131 -20.54 -0.28 -4.30
CA GLU A 131 -21.12 0.07 -5.61
C GLU A 131 -21.57 -1.18 -6.38
#